data_9941751fcd5ad538b47d48b58249f4b5
#
_entry.id   9941751fcd5ad538b47d48b58249f4b5
#
_cell.length_a   1.000
_cell.length_b   1.000
_cell.length_c   1.000
_cell.angle_alpha   90.00
_cell.angle_beta   90.00
_cell.angle_gamma   90.00
#
_symmetry.space_group_name_H-M   'P 1'
#
loop_
_entity.id
_entity.type
_entity.pdbx_description
1 polymer ?
#
loop_
_entity_poly.entity_id
_entity_poly.type
_entity_poly.pdbx_seq_one_letter_code
_entity_poly.pdbx_strand_id
1 'polypeptide(L)'
;ATLCGIKPGDTLTLEQLLYGLMLPSGNDAGAAIAIHMAGSIDAFADMMNEEAKRLGATDTHFMNPHGLHDEDHYTTAYDLYLIFNEALKYPEFRTVTGSTAYTANYTNGAGQSVSKTWRGGNWYLTGEQETPDGLTVFSGKTGTTKAAGYCLIMAEKDDSDREFISVVLKSDSRPHLY
;
A
#
# COMPACT_ATOMS: atom_id res chain seq x y z
N ALA A 1 12.14 0.75 -9.46
CA ALA A 1 11.56 0.21 -8.23
C ALA A 1 11.82 1.17 -7.08
N THR A 2 10.81 1.42 -6.25
CA THR A 2 10.96 2.17 -5.01
C THR A 2 11.34 1.20 -3.90
N LEU A 3 12.28 1.58 -3.04
CA LEU A 3 12.77 0.74 -1.95
C LEU A 3 12.61 1.47 -0.61
N CYS A 4 12.21 0.75 0.42
CA CYS A 4 12.32 1.25 1.80
C CYS A 4 13.76 1.12 2.33
N GLY A 5 14.61 0.35 1.63
CA GLY A 5 16.06 0.26 1.80
C GLY A 5 16.49 -0.71 2.90
N ILE A 6 15.73 -1.77 3.11
CA ILE A 6 16.15 -2.94 3.88
C ILE A 6 17.10 -3.80 3.06
N LYS A 7 17.88 -4.63 3.72
CA LYS A 7 18.92 -5.47 3.10
C LYS A 7 18.81 -6.91 3.56
N PRO A 8 19.33 -7.87 2.78
CA PRO A 8 19.46 -9.24 3.25
C PRO A 8 20.23 -9.31 4.59
N GLY A 9 19.67 -10.07 5.52
CA GLY A 9 20.23 -10.21 6.88
C GLY A 9 19.66 -9.22 7.90
N ASP A 10 18.90 -8.18 7.48
CA ASP A 10 18.18 -7.30 8.40
C ASP A 10 17.05 -8.06 9.09
N THR A 11 16.85 -7.79 10.37
CA THR A 11 15.77 -8.40 11.19
C THR A 11 14.75 -7.34 11.56
N LEU A 12 13.57 -7.45 10.97
CA LEU A 12 12.42 -6.56 11.20
C LEU A 12 11.19 -7.36 11.62
N THR A 13 10.27 -6.71 12.33
CA THR A 13 8.95 -7.27 12.59
C THR A 13 8.07 -7.18 11.31
N LEU A 14 7.02 -7.99 11.24
CA LEU A 14 6.03 -7.87 10.16
C LEU A 14 5.39 -6.48 10.12
N GLU A 15 5.07 -5.90 11.28
CA GLU A 15 4.54 -4.55 11.39
C GLU A 15 5.49 -3.52 10.76
N GLN A 16 6.80 -3.57 11.08
CA GLN A 16 7.79 -2.69 10.47
C GLN A 16 7.84 -2.86 8.94
N LEU A 17 7.77 -4.09 8.44
CA LEU A 17 7.72 -4.36 7.00
C LEU A 17 6.45 -3.80 6.35
N LEU A 18 5.29 -3.85 7.01
CA LEU A 18 4.05 -3.24 6.53
C LEU A 18 4.18 -1.72 6.42
N TYR A 19 4.79 -1.04 7.38
CA TYR A 19 5.11 0.39 7.26
C TYR A 19 6.09 0.67 6.13
N GLY A 20 7.14 -0.16 5.97
CA GLY A 20 8.10 -0.07 4.87
C GLY A 20 7.47 -0.27 3.48
N LEU A 21 6.45 -1.12 3.39
CA LEU A 21 5.67 -1.32 2.17
C LEU A 21 4.71 -0.15 1.89
N MET A 22 3.94 0.28 2.90
CA MET A 22 2.81 1.18 2.69
C MET A 22 3.22 2.65 2.61
N LEU A 23 4.19 3.12 3.39
CA LEU A 23 4.56 4.54 3.43
C LEU A 23 5.47 4.91 2.25
N PRO A 24 6.71 4.39 2.14
CA PRO A 24 7.57 4.72 1.01
C PRO A 24 7.28 3.87 -0.24
N SER A 25 6.30 2.98 -0.21
CA SER A 25 6.03 2.00 -1.28
C SER A 25 7.23 1.07 -1.55
N GLY A 26 7.85 0.53 -0.47
CA GLY A 26 9.05 -0.29 -0.56
C GLY A 26 8.82 -1.66 -1.19
N ASN A 27 9.29 -1.88 -2.41
CA ASN A 27 9.17 -3.17 -3.09
C ASN A 27 9.97 -4.27 -2.37
N ASP A 28 11.08 -3.90 -1.74
CA ASP A 28 11.90 -4.77 -0.90
C ASP A 28 11.13 -5.28 0.33
N ALA A 29 10.35 -4.42 0.98
CA ALA A 29 9.48 -4.82 2.09
C ALA A 29 8.36 -5.76 1.60
N GLY A 30 7.72 -5.46 0.48
CA GLY A 30 6.71 -6.34 -0.12
C GLY A 30 7.25 -7.72 -0.47
N ALA A 31 8.44 -7.78 -1.06
CA ALA A 31 9.13 -9.05 -1.35
C ALA A 31 9.49 -9.82 -0.07
N ALA A 32 9.98 -9.14 0.97
CA ALA A 32 10.30 -9.77 2.25
C ALA A 32 9.06 -10.39 2.92
N ILE A 33 7.93 -9.68 2.92
CA ILE A 33 6.65 -10.19 3.43
C ILE A 33 6.22 -11.43 2.64
N ALA A 34 6.26 -11.37 1.31
CA ALA A 34 5.84 -12.47 0.45
C ALA A 34 6.69 -13.74 0.68
N ILE A 35 8.01 -13.59 0.74
CA ILE A 35 8.92 -14.70 0.99
C ILE A 35 8.70 -15.28 2.40
N HIS A 36 8.49 -14.44 3.40
CA HIS A 36 8.23 -14.89 4.78
C HIS A 36 6.92 -15.68 4.89
N MET A 37 5.86 -15.22 4.24
CA MET A 37 4.53 -15.82 4.35
C MET A 37 4.31 -17.04 3.46
N ALA A 38 4.86 -17.03 2.24
CA ALA A 38 4.57 -18.03 1.22
C ALA A 38 5.82 -18.75 0.67
N GLY A 39 7.02 -18.35 1.07
CA GLY A 39 8.27 -18.93 0.60
C GLY A 39 8.78 -18.35 -0.73
N SER A 40 7.92 -17.71 -1.53
CA SER A 40 8.30 -17.05 -2.79
C SER A 40 7.31 -15.92 -3.15
N ILE A 41 7.73 -15.05 -4.08
CA ILE A 41 6.86 -14.01 -4.63
C ILE A 41 5.70 -14.63 -5.40
N ASP A 42 5.97 -15.65 -6.21
CA ASP A 42 4.94 -16.31 -7.03
C ASP A 42 3.89 -17.00 -6.16
N ALA A 43 4.31 -17.77 -5.14
CA ALA A 43 3.38 -18.40 -4.21
C ALA A 43 2.54 -17.37 -3.43
N PHE A 44 3.11 -16.21 -3.11
CA PHE A 44 2.35 -15.14 -2.47
C PHE A 44 1.38 -14.47 -3.45
N ALA A 45 1.76 -14.29 -4.72
CA ALA A 45 0.85 -13.81 -5.76
C ALA A 45 -0.34 -14.75 -5.96
N ASP A 46 -0.12 -16.07 -5.91
CA ASP A 46 -1.21 -17.06 -5.93
C ASP A 46 -2.16 -16.86 -4.75
N MET A 47 -1.64 -16.66 -3.52
CA MET A 47 -2.47 -16.35 -2.34
C MET A 47 -3.26 -15.03 -2.53
N MET A 48 -2.64 -14.00 -3.09
CA MET A 48 -3.32 -12.74 -3.41
C MET A 48 -4.47 -12.94 -4.40
N ASN A 49 -4.28 -13.77 -5.43
CA ASN A 49 -5.29 -14.08 -6.44
C ASN A 49 -6.44 -14.91 -5.86
N GLU A 50 -6.17 -15.86 -4.98
CA GLU A 50 -7.20 -16.62 -4.26
C GLU A 50 -8.05 -15.69 -3.38
N GLU A 51 -7.41 -14.77 -2.66
CA GLU A 51 -8.11 -13.80 -1.82
C GLU A 51 -8.94 -12.82 -2.64
N ALA A 52 -8.41 -12.29 -3.75
CA ALA A 52 -9.15 -11.44 -4.67
C ALA A 52 -10.42 -12.15 -5.17
N LYS A 53 -10.32 -13.41 -5.57
CA LYS A 53 -11.44 -14.23 -5.99
C LYS A 53 -12.46 -14.44 -4.86
N ARG A 54 -11.99 -14.71 -3.64
CA ARG A 54 -12.85 -14.87 -2.45
C ARG A 54 -13.67 -13.59 -2.18
N LEU A 55 -13.09 -12.44 -2.42
CA LEU A 55 -13.73 -11.13 -2.24
C LEU A 55 -14.66 -10.74 -3.41
N GLY A 56 -14.69 -11.51 -4.48
CA GLY A 56 -15.45 -11.20 -5.69
C GLY A 56 -14.75 -10.26 -6.67
N ALA A 57 -13.46 -9.98 -6.45
CA ALA A 57 -12.61 -9.19 -7.36
C ALA A 57 -12.15 -10.06 -8.54
N THR A 58 -13.07 -10.36 -9.46
CA THR A 58 -12.88 -11.35 -10.54
C THR A 58 -12.16 -10.81 -11.76
N ASP A 59 -12.03 -9.49 -11.89
CA ASP A 59 -11.31 -8.80 -12.95
C ASP A 59 -9.93 -8.32 -12.49
N THR A 60 -9.34 -9.04 -11.52
CA THR A 60 -8.04 -8.76 -10.90
C THR A 60 -7.12 -9.95 -11.04
N HIS A 61 -5.87 -9.68 -11.39
CA HIS A 61 -4.80 -10.67 -11.39
C HIS A 61 -3.50 -10.04 -10.89
N PHE A 62 -2.91 -10.63 -9.86
CA PHE A 62 -1.66 -10.20 -9.25
C PHE A 62 -0.50 -11.10 -9.69
N MET A 63 0.60 -10.48 -10.12
CA MET A 63 1.87 -11.14 -10.44
C MET A 63 2.91 -10.95 -9.34
N ASN A 64 2.70 -9.97 -8.44
CA ASN A 64 3.64 -9.63 -7.38
C ASN A 64 2.97 -8.83 -6.26
N PRO A 65 3.60 -8.73 -5.06
CA PRO A 65 3.01 -8.04 -3.90
C PRO A 65 3.24 -6.53 -3.88
N HIS A 66 4.00 -5.96 -4.79
CA HIS A 66 4.48 -4.57 -4.71
C HIS A 66 4.07 -3.69 -5.89
N GLY A 67 3.39 -4.24 -6.90
CA GLY A 67 2.82 -3.47 -8.00
C GLY A 67 3.80 -3.06 -9.10
N LEU A 68 4.98 -3.68 -9.20
CA LEU A 68 5.80 -3.55 -10.41
C LEU A 68 5.01 -4.06 -11.61
N HIS A 69 5.13 -3.32 -12.71
CA HIS A 69 4.38 -3.63 -13.91
C HIS A 69 4.73 -5.01 -14.48
N ASP A 70 3.68 -5.73 -14.82
CA ASP A 70 3.68 -6.94 -15.62
C ASP A 70 2.44 -6.89 -16.50
N GLU A 71 2.47 -7.46 -17.71
CA GLU A 71 1.32 -7.43 -18.64
C GLU A 71 0.11 -8.17 -18.06
N ASP A 72 0.36 -9.20 -17.25
CA ASP A 72 -0.67 -9.99 -16.58
C ASP A 72 -1.04 -9.46 -15.18
N HIS A 73 -0.51 -8.29 -14.77
CA HIS A 73 -0.82 -7.64 -13.51
C HIS A 73 -1.86 -6.52 -13.72
N TYR A 74 -3.12 -6.81 -13.46
CA TYR A 74 -4.23 -5.89 -13.73
C TYR A 74 -5.31 -5.93 -12.65
N THR A 75 -6.12 -4.90 -12.64
CA THR A 75 -7.30 -4.75 -11.77
C THR A 75 -8.29 -3.76 -12.35
N THR A 76 -9.41 -3.57 -11.66
CA THR A 76 -10.41 -2.53 -11.92
C THR A 76 -10.62 -1.65 -10.69
N ALA A 77 -11.24 -0.48 -10.86
CA ALA A 77 -11.58 0.38 -9.73
C ALA A 77 -12.55 -0.30 -8.77
N TYR A 78 -13.51 -1.08 -9.28
CA TYR A 78 -14.46 -1.81 -8.45
C TYR A 78 -13.79 -2.94 -7.65
N ASP A 79 -12.91 -3.69 -8.26
CA ASP A 79 -12.18 -4.77 -7.59
C ASP A 79 -11.27 -4.22 -6.48
N LEU A 80 -10.58 -3.09 -6.75
CA LEU A 80 -9.80 -2.42 -5.72
C LEU A 80 -10.66 -1.92 -4.56
N TYR A 81 -11.88 -1.42 -4.85
CA TYR A 81 -12.85 -1.11 -3.80
C TYR A 81 -13.16 -2.33 -2.93
N LEU A 82 -13.43 -3.49 -3.53
CA LEU A 82 -13.73 -4.72 -2.77
C LEU A 82 -12.57 -5.12 -1.86
N ILE A 83 -11.35 -5.11 -2.38
CA ILE A 83 -10.14 -5.48 -1.64
C ILE A 83 -9.87 -4.46 -0.51
N PHE A 84 -9.94 -3.17 -0.82
CA PHE A 84 -9.67 -2.11 0.15
C PHE A 84 -10.72 -2.05 1.25
N ASN A 85 -12.00 -2.23 0.90
CA ASN A 85 -13.10 -2.29 1.86
C ASN A 85 -12.95 -3.47 2.83
N GLU A 86 -12.46 -4.61 2.38
CA GLU A 86 -12.12 -5.72 3.27
C GLU A 86 -10.95 -5.38 4.18
N ALA A 87 -9.88 -4.81 3.62
CA ALA A 87 -8.68 -4.41 4.39
C ALA A 87 -9.00 -3.37 5.47
N LEU A 88 -9.92 -2.45 5.23
CA LEU A 88 -10.36 -1.44 6.21
C LEU A 88 -11.05 -2.02 7.45
N LYS A 89 -11.46 -3.28 7.45
CA LYS A 89 -12.00 -3.95 8.64
C LYS A 89 -10.93 -4.25 9.69
N TYR A 90 -9.65 -4.22 9.31
CA TYR A 90 -8.50 -4.46 10.17
C TYR A 90 -7.96 -3.15 10.72
N PRO A 91 -8.00 -2.92 12.05
CA PRO A 91 -7.50 -1.68 12.65
C PRO A 91 -6.03 -1.40 12.34
N GLU A 92 -5.21 -2.44 12.23
CA GLU A 92 -3.79 -2.34 11.90
C GLU A 92 -3.60 -1.77 10.48
N PHE A 93 -4.42 -2.16 9.52
CA PHE A 93 -4.40 -1.62 8.17
C PHE A 93 -4.72 -0.12 8.17
N ARG A 94 -5.79 0.29 8.88
CA ARG A 94 -6.15 1.71 9.03
C ARG A 94 -5.01 2.51 9.67
N THR A 95 -4.37 1.97 10.70
CA THR A 95 -3.24 2.62 11.39
C THR A 95 -2.06 2.81 10.46
N VAL A 96 -1.63 1.76 9.78
CA VAL A 96 -0.47 1.82 8.87
C VAL A 96 -0.73 2.77 7.69
N THR A 97 -1.88 2.64 7.03
CA THR A 97 -2.20 3.42 5.82
C THR A 97 -2.64 4.86 6.11
N GLY A 98 -3.05 5.15 7.34
CA GLY A 98 -3.36 6.51 7.83
C GLY A 98 -2.14 7.25 8.39
N SER A 99 -1.00 6.58 8.55
CA SER A 99 0.22 7.20 9.09
C SER A 99 0.93 8.03 8.05
N THR A 100 1.51 9.16 8.48
CA THR A 100 2.30 10.06 7.62
C THR A 100 3.78 9.74 7.65
N ALA A 101 4.26 9.19 8.76
CA ALA A 101 5.65 8.76 8.96
C ALA A 101 5.72 7.64 10.00
N TYR A 102 6.77 6.84 9.91
CA TYR A 102 7.09 5.79 10.87
C TYR A 102 8.61 5.62 10.98
N THR A 103 9.12 5.55 12.22
CA THR A 103 10.54 5.28 12.48
C THR A 103 10.71 3.84 12.91
N ALA A 104 11.31 3.03 12.06
CA ALA A 104 11.67 1.65 12.36
C ALA A 104 13.03 1.59 13.06
N ASN A 105 13.08 0.90 14.20
CA ASN A 105 14.33 0.54 14.87
C ASN A 105 14.51 -0.96 14.76
N TYR A 106 15.55 -1.41 14.09
CA TYR A 106 15.79 -2.81 13.77
C TYR A 106 17.28 -3.16 13.82
N THR A 107 17.61 -4.44 13.71
CA THR A 107 19.00 -4.92 13.68
C THR A 107 19.37 -5.31 12.24
N ASN A 108 20.52 -4.83 11.77
CA ASN A 108 21.05 -5.20 10.46
C ASN A 108 21.76 -6.57 10.48
N GLY A 109 22.12 -7.06 9.29
CA GLY A 109 22.82 -8.34 9.14
C GLY A 109 24.19 -8.41 9.82
N ALA A 110 24.77 -7.30 10.24
CA ALA A 110 26.00 -7.23 11.03
C ALA A 110 25.75 -7.18 12.55
N GLY A 111 24.49 -7.29 12.98
CA GLY A 111 24.10 -7.22 14.40
C GLY A 111 24.06 -5.79 14.96
N GLN A 112 24.08 -4.76 14.12
CA GLN A 112 24.06 -3.36 14.52
C GLN A 112 22.63 -2.82 14.56
N SER A 113 22.34 -1.93 15.49
CA SER A 113 21.06 -1.20 15.54
C SER A 113 20.99 -0.17 14.40
N VAL A 114 19.85 -0.17 13.69
CA VAL A 114 19.52 0.78 12.63
C VAL A 114 18.23 1.50 13.02
N SER A 115 18.21 2.82 12.83
CA SER A 115 17.01 3.65 12.93
C SER A 115 16.72 4.28 11.57
N LYS A 116 15.53 4.05 11.03
CA LYS A 116 15.15 4.54 9.71
C LYS A 116 13.73 5.07 9.71
N THR A 117 13.54 6.28 9.19
CA THR A 117 12.23 6.92 9.09
C THR A 117 11.71 6.82 7.67
N TRP A 118 10.51 6.24 7.51
CA TRP A 118 9.76 6.21 6.27
C TRP A 118 8.62 7.22 6.30
N ARG A 119 8.29 7.81 5.15
CA ARG A 119 7.24 8.81 5.02
C ARG A 119 6.23 8.39 3.97
N GLY A 120 4.96 8.71 4.22
CA GLY A 120 3.86 8.50 3.30
C GLY A 120 3.86 9.50 2.14
N GLY A 121 3.20 9.12 1.05
CA GLY A 121 3.10 9.93 -0.16
C GLY A 121 1.67 10.38 -0.51
N ASN A 122 0.69 10.18 0.37
CA ASN A 122 -0.66 10.70 0.18
C ASN A 122 -0.72 12.16 0.63
N TRP A 123 -0.95 13.09 -0.29
CA TRP A 123 -0.89 14.52 -0.03
C TRP A 123 -1.99 15.03 0.92
N TYR A 124 -3.18 14.42 0.92
CA TYR A 124 -4.20 14.76 1.91
C TYR A 124 -3.76 14.40 3.35
N LEU A 125 -3.11 13.24 3.51
CA LEU A 125 -2.62 12.82 4.83
C LEU A 125 -1.38 13.63 5.28
N THR A 126 -0.49 13.96 4.36
CA THR A 126 0.74 14.72 4.65
C THR A 126 0.52 16.23 4.74
N GLY A 127 -0.64 16.73 4.33
CA GLY A 127 -0.99 18.15 4.37
C GLY A 127 -0.46 18.96 3.19
N GLU A 128 0.03 18.31 2.13
CA GLU A 128 0.47 18.98 0.90
C GLU A 128 -0.73 19.43 0.05
N GLN A 129 -1.88 18.81 0.25
CA GLN A 129 -3.16 19.17 -0.36
C GLN A 129 -4.24 19.22 0.72
N GLU A 130 -5.04 20.28 0.71
CA GLU A 130 -6.21 20.39 1.59
C GLU A 130 -7.30 19.43 1.15
N THR A 131 -7.94 18.76 2.12
CA THR A 131 -9.10 17.92 1.84
C THR A 131 -10.30 18.80 1.49
N PRO A 132 -11.23 18.36 0.65
CA PRO A 132 -12.49 19.06 0.41
C PRO A 132 -13.26 19.31 1.71
N ASP A 133 -13.98 20.42 1.76
CA ASP A 133 -14.80 20.80 2.94
C ASP A 133 -15.75 19.67 3.34
N GLY A 134 -15.82 19.41 4.64
CA GLY A 134 -16.69 18.37 5.21
C GLY A 134 -16.18 16.94 5.05
N LEU A 135 -14.96 16.75 4.54
CA LEU A 135 -14.33 15.43 4.42
C LEU A 135 -13.04 15.33 5.23
N THR A 136 -12.80 14.15 5.78
CA THR A 136 -11.53 13.78 6.44
C THR A 136 -11.00 12.49 5.83
N VAL A 137 -9.84 12.54 5.20
CA VAL A 137 -9.14 11.35 4.71
C VAL A 137 -8.42 10.69 5.87
N PHE A 138 -8.61 9.39 6.07
CA PHE A 138 -8.01 8.66 7.20
C PHE A 138 -7.17 7.44 6.80
N SER A 139 -7.20 7.05 5.53
CA SER A 139 -6.43 5.91 5.00
C SER A 139 -6.24 6.08 3.50
N GLY A 140 -5.19 5.52 2.95
CA GLY A 140 -5.01 5.50 1.50
C GLY A 140 -3.65 4.97 1.04
N LYS A 141 -3.56 4.75 -0.27
CA LYS A 141 -2.33 4.32 -0.93
C LYS A 141 -2.23 4.91 -2.33
N THR A 142 -1.10 5.50 -2.63
CA THR A 142 -0.72 5.94 -3.97
C THR A 142 -0.01 4.83 -4.73
N GLY A 143 -0.08 4.84 -6.05
CA GLY A 143 0.69 3.97 -6.92
C GLY A 143 1.06 4.66 -8.23
N THR A 144 2.22 4.34 -8.79
CA THR A 144 2.65 4.91 -10.07
C THR A 144 3.56 3.95 -10.80
N THR A 145 3.22 3.65 -12.04
CA THR A 145 4.12 3.06 -13.04
C THR A 145 3.92 3.79 -14.38
N LYS A 146 4.85 3.61 -15.31
CA LYS A 146 4.67 4.20 -16.65
C LYS A 146 3.42 3.68 -17.36
N ALA A 147 3.07 2.41 -17.15
CA ALA A 147 1.93 1.77 -17.77
C ALA A 147 0.61 2.13 -17.06
N ALA A 148 0.60 2.14 -15.74
CA ALA A 148 -0.59 2.42 -14.93
C ALA A 148 -0.94 3.91 -14.83
N GLY A 149 0.00 4.83 -15.11
CA GLY A 149 -0.16 6.23 -14.77
C GLY A 149 -0.13 6.46 -13.26
N TYR A 150 -0.73 7.54 -12.80
CA TYR A 150 -0.87 7.84 -11.38
C TYR A 150 -2.18 7.25 -10.85
N CYS A 151 -2.10 6.59 -9.70
CA CYS A 151 -3.23 5.91 -9.07
C CYS A 151 -3.31 6.29 -7.59
N LEU A 152 -4.54 6.36 -7.07
CA LEU A 152 -4.82 6.61 -5.67
C LEU A 152 -6.08 5.86 -5.26
N ILE A 153 -6.03 5.17 -4.12
CA ILE A 153 -7.21 4.70 -3.41
C ILE A 153 -7.19 5.30 -2.01
N MET A 154 -8.34 5.78 -1.55
CA MET A 154 -8.49 6.43 -0.25
C MET A 154 -9.76 5.99 0.44
N ALA A 155 -9.75 6.12 1.77
CA ALA A 155 -10.94 6.13 2.60
C ALA A 155 -11.06 7.49 3.30
N GLU A 156 -12.22 8.06 3.19
CA GLU A 156 -12.60 9.32 3.79
C GLU A 156 -13.92 9.20 4.55
N LYS A 157 -14.15 10.11 5.45
CA LYS A 157 -15.43 10.24 6.18
C LYS A 157 -15.94 11.67 6.17
N ASP A 158 -17.25 11.80 6.20
CA ASP A 158 -17.91 13.12 6.34
C ASP A 158 -18.12 13.51 7.81
N ASP A 159 -18.69 14.70 8.03
CA ASP A 159 -19.01 15.23 9.36
C ASP A 159 -20.05 14.38 10.13
N SER A 160 -20.70 13.43 9.47
CA SER A 160 -21.64 12.48 10.07
C SER A 160 -21.02 11.10 10.32
N ASP A 161 -19.68 10.99 10.21
CA ASP A 161 -18.91 9.74 10.29
C ASP A 161 -19.30 8.67 9.25
N ARG A 162 -19.93 9.04 8.14
CA ARG A 162 -20.16 8.11 7.03
C ARG A 162 -18.87 7.95 6.25
N GLU A 163 -18.46 6.70 6.07
CA GLU A 163 -17.23 6.36 5.36
C GLU A 163 -17.48 6.17 3.86
N PHE A 164 -16.53 6.63 3.06
CA PHE A 164 -16.50 6.50 1.60
C PHE A 164 -15.16 5.96 1.15
N ILE A 165 -15.12 5.35 -0.02
CA ILE A 165 -13.89 4.91 -0.68
C ILE A 165 -13.85 5.55 -2.06
N SER A 166 -12.75 6.24 -2.35
CA SER A 166 -12.46 6.83 -3.66
C SER A 166 -11.35 6.07 -4.35
N VAL A 167 -11.53 5.73 -5.62
CA VAL A 167 -10.53 5.05 -6.44
C VAL A 167 -10.29 5.84 -7.72
N VAL A 168 -9.08 6.31 -7.91
CA VAL A 168 -8.64 7.00 -9.13
C VAL A 168 -7.54 6.19 -9.77
N LEU A 169 -7.75 5.75 -11.01
CA LEU A 169 -6.79 4.97 -11.79
C LEU A 169 -6.42 5.72 -13.07
N LYS A 170 -5.17 5.51 -13.51
CA LYS A 170 -4.66 5.98 -14.79
C LYS A 170 -4.78 7.50 -14.99
N SER A 171 -4.58 8.27 -13.93
CA SER A 171 -4.43 9.72 -14.07
C SER A 171 -3.14 10.06 -14.81
N ASP A 172 -3.16 11.13 -15.59
CA ASP A 172 -2.04 11.63 -16.38
C ASP A 172 -1.01 12.40 -15.54
N SER A 173 -1.40 12.86 -14.35
CA SER A 173 -0.52 13.57 -13.44
C SER A 173 -0.87 13.32 -11.98
N ARG A 174 0.12 13.51 -11.10
CA ARG A 174 -0.08 13.37 -9.66
C ARG A 174 -1.04 14.41 -9.07
N PRO A 175 -1.00 15.70 -9.46
CA PRO A 175 -1.98 16.67 -8.98
C PRO A 175 -3.44 16.33 -9.31
N HIS A 176 -3.69 15.62 -10.41
CA HIS A 176 -5.04 15.20 -10.79
C HIS A 176 -5.58 14.01 -10.00
N LEU A 177 -4.82 13.51 -9.01
CA LEU A 177 -5.32 12.53 -8.04
C LEU A 177 -6.11 13.17 -6.90
N TYR A 178 -5.89 14.45 -6.69
CA TYR A 178 -6.37 15.26 -5.57
C TYR A 178 -7.25 16.41 -6.08
#